data_2b9f553e2552bfa525de55e16b7fc046
#
_entry.id   2b9f553e2552bfa525de55e16b7fc046
#
_cell.length_a   1.000
_cell.length_b   1.000
_cell.length_c   1.000
_cell.angle_alpha   90.00
_cell.angle_beta   90.00
_cell.angle_gamma   90.00
#
_symmetry.space_group_name_H-M   'P 1'
#
loop_
_entity.id
_entity.type
_entity.pdbx_description
1 polymer ?
#
loop_
_entity_poly.entity_id
_entity_poly.type
_entity_poly.pdbx_seq_one_letter_code
_entity_poly.pdbx_strand_id
1 'polypeptide(L)' 'MSEADWIAKGKEAYARMDWKECLDSYSEAIKLNPQSEAVELRKMAMSIIEFYNKEQYNP' A
#
# COMPACT_ATOMS: atom_id res chain seq x y z
N MET A 1 -2.93 -17.25 -0.52
CA MET A 1 -2.01 -16.49 0.32
C MET A 1 -2.75 -16.00 1.56
N SER A 2 -2.06 -15.97 2.68
CA SER A 2 -2.64 -15.47 3.92
C SER A 2 -2.52 -13.95 3.98
N GLU A 3 -3.20 -13.37 4.97
CA GLU A 3 -3.09 -11.94 5.23
C GLU A 3 -1.62 -11.53 5.43
N ALA A 4 -0.88 -12.31 6.21
CA ALA A 4 0.51 -12.01 6.49
C ALA A 4 1.36 -12.05 5.21
N ASP A 5 1.06 -12.97 4.31
CA ASP A 5 1.76 -13.06 3.04
C ASP A 5 1.53 -11.81 2.19
N TRP A 6 0.29 -11.35 2.14
CA TRP A 6 -0.03 -10.14 1.39
C TRP A 6 0.65 -8.90 1.99
N ILE A 7 0.69 -8.83 3.32
CA ILE A 7 1.35 -7.72 3.99
C ILE A 7 2.84 -7.72 3.67
N ALA A 8 3.48 -8.89 3.74
CA ALA A 8 4.90 -9.01 3.42
C ALA A 8 5.17 -8.59 1.98
N LYS A 9 4.32 -9.02 1.05
CA LYS A 9 4.46 -8.67 -0.35
C LYS A 9 4.31 -7.17 -0.55
N GLY A 10 3.35 -6.56 0.13
CA GLY A 10 3.15 -5.12 0.07
C GLY A 10 4.35 -4.34 0.61
N LYS A 11 4.95 -4.82 1.70
CA LYS A 11 6.13 -4.18 2.27
C LYS A 11 7.32 -4.26 1.33
N GLU A 12 7.49 -5.38 0.64
CA GLU A 12 8.56 -5.51 -0.35
C GLU A 12 8.35 -4.54 -1.50
N ALA A 13 7.12 -4.45 -1.99
CA ALA A 13 6.80 -3.51 -3.07
C ALA A 13 7.02 -2.07 -2.63
N TYR A 14 6.66 -1.76 -1.40
CA TYR A 14 6.90 -0.44 -0.81
C TYR A 14 8.38 -0.09 -0.86
N ALA A 15 9.23 -1.04 -0.46
CA ALA A 15 10.68 -0.82 -0.44
C ALA A 15 11.25 -0.57 -1.84
N ARG A 16 10.61 -1.16 -2.86
CA ARG A 16 11.01 -0.97 -4.25
C ARG A 16 10.33 0.23 -4.90
N MET A 17 9.48 0.90 -4.16
CA MET A 17 8.66 2.01 -4.67
C MET A 17 7.71 1.56 -5.78
N ASP A 18 7.32 0.30 -5.75
CA ASP A 18 6.33 -0.26 -6.67
C ASP A 18 4.95 -0.06 -6.06
N TRP A 19 4.42 1.14 -6.27
CA TRP A 19 3.22 1.57 -5.56
C TRP A 19 1.98 0.77 -5.96
N LYS A 20 1.89 0.39 -7.23
CA LYS A 20 0.74 -0.39 -7.69
C LYS A 20 0.67 -1.72 -6.97
N GLU A 21 1.78 -2.46 -6.96
CA GLU A 21 1.81 -3.75 -6.29
C GLU A 21 1.64 -3.60 -4.79
N CYS A 22 2.21 -2.55 -4.21
CA CYS A 22 2.08 -2.26 -2.79
C CYS A 22 0.61 -2.10 -2.40
N LEU A 23 -0.11 -1.23 -3.10
CA LEU A 23 -1.52 -0.97 -2.80
C LEU A 23 -2.38 -2.20 -3.07
N ASP A 24 -2.11 -2.91 -4.16
CA ASP A 24 -2.86 -4.13 -4.49
C ASP A 24 -2.68 -5.18 -3.40
N SER A 25 -1.45 -5.38 -2.94
CA SER A 25 -1.16 -6.38 -1.90
C SER A 25 -1.83 -6.01 -0.58
N TYR A 26 -1.73 -4.76 -0.17
CA TYR A 26 -2.41 -4.33 1.05
C TYR A 26 -3.92 -4.44 0.92
N SER A 27 -4.47 -4.15 -0.25
CA SER A 27 -5.91 -4.30 -0.49
C SER A 27 -6.36 -5.74 -0.34
N GLU A 28 -5.56 -6.70 -0.83
CA GLU A 28 -5.88 -8.11 -0.68
C GLU A 28 -5.85 -8.54 0.78
N ALA A 29 -4.87 -8.03 1.54
CA ALA A 29 -4.82 -8.31 2.98
C ALA A 29 -6.07 -7.78 3.69
N ILE A 30 -6.52 -6.59 3.31
CA ILE A 30 -7.71 -5.97 3.89
C ILE A 30 -8.96 -6.77 3.56
N LYS A 31 -9.05 -7.32 2.35
CA LYS A 31 -10.17 -8.19 1.99
C LYS A 31 -10.25 -9.41 2.88
N LEU A 32 -9.10 -9.95 3.26
CA LEU A 32 -9.05 -11.11 4.15
C LEU A 32 -9.36 -10.73 5.58
N ASN A 33 -8.97 -9.53 5.99
CA ASN A 33 -9.20 -9.05 7.34
C ASN A 33 -9.37 -7.53 7.32
N PRO A 34 -10.62 -7.03 7.40
CA PRO A 34 -10.86 -5.58 7.37
C PRO A 34 -10.21 -4.81 8.51
N GLN A 35 -9.75 -5.50 9.55
CA GLN A 35 -9.08 -4.86 10.67
C GLN A 35 -7.58 -5.11 10.66
N SER A 36 -7.06 -5.50 9.51
CA SER A 36 -5.64 -5.75 9.32
C SER A 36 -4.82 -4.47 9.50
N GLU A 37 -3.57 -4.62 9.93
CA GLU A 37 -2.63 -3.50 9.94
C GLU A 37 -2.39 -2.95 8.53
N ALA A 38 -2.74 -3.73 7.51
CA ALA A 38 -2.62 -3.28 6.12
C ALA A 38 -3.45 -2.02 5.86
N VAL A 39 -4.51 -1.78 6.63
CA VAL A 39 -5.31 -0.56 6.51
C VAL A 39 -4.42 0.67 6.74
N GLU A 40 -3.65 0.66 7.83
CA GLU A 40 -2.76 1.76 8.14
C GLU A 40 -1.59 1.83 7.17
N LEU A 41 -1.02 0.69 6.82
CA LEU A 41 0.09 0.64 5.88
C LEU A 41 -0.33 1.19 4.51
N ARG A 42 -1.53 0.86 4.07
CA ARG A 42 -2.06 1.37 2.81
C ARG A 42 -2.24 2.88 2.87
N LYS A 43 -2.74 3.39 3.98
CA LYS A 43 -2.89 4.83 4.17
C LYS A 43 -1.55 5.54 4.08
N MET A 44 -0.52 4.98 4.70
CA MET A 44 0.82 5.55 4.64
C MET A 44 1.34 5.60 3.21
N ALA A 45 1.17 4.50 2.48
CA ALA A 45 1.61 4.45 1.09
C ALA A 45 0.86 5.46 0.23
N MET A 46 -0.45 5.58 0.44
CA MET A 46 -1.25 6.55 -0.31
C MET A 46 -0.84 7.99 -0.01
N SER A 47 -0.49 8.27 1.23
CA SER A 47 -0.03 9.61 1.60
C SER A 47 1.25 9.99 0.84
N ILE A 48 2.16 9.03 0.71
CA ILE A 48 3.40 9.26 -0.02
C ILE A 48 3.11 9.51 -1.51
N ILE A 49 2.24 8.69 -2.08
CA ILE A 49 1.85 8.84 -3.49
C ILE A 49 1.20 10.20 -3.73
N GLU A 50 0.29 10.60 -2.85
CA GLU A 50 -0.37 11.89 -2.96
C GLU A 50 0.62 13.03 -2.87
N PHE A 51 1.61 12.92 -2.01
CA PHE A 51 2.63 13.94 -1.86
C PHE A 51 3.37 14.16 -3.18
N TYR A 52 3.79 13.07 -3.82
CA TYR A 52 4.49 13.18 -5.10
C TYR A 52 3.57 13.67 -6.21
N ASN A 53 2.35 13.17 -6.25
CA ASN A 53 1.39 13.59 -7.28
C ASN A 53 1.03 15.08 -7.14
N LYS A 54 1.00 15.55 -5.91
CA LYS A 54 0.64 16.95 -5.67
C LYS A 54 1.66 17.88 -6.29
N GLU A 55 2.93 17.51 -6.28
CA GLU A 55 3.97 18.31 -6.93
C GLU A 55 3.83 18.28 -8.44
N GLN A 56 3.42 17.16 -9.00
CA GLN A 56 3.22 17.02 -10.44
C GLN A 56 1.97 17.75 -10.92
N TYR A 57 0.99 17.90 -10.06
CA TYR A 57 -0.28 18.53 -10.41
C TYR A 57 -0.28 20.02 -10.26
N ASN A 58 0.71 20.57 -9.66
CA ASN A 58 0.74 22.02 -9.47
C ASN A 58 1.05 22.70 -10.79
N PRO A 59 0.07 23.42 -11.34
CA PRO A 59 0.31 24.19 -12.56
C PRO A 59 1.24 25.36 -12.28
#